data_b34ae8550285726fc8fc2990c7b38618
#
_entry.id   b34ae8550285726fc8fc2990c7b38618
#
_cell.length_a   1.000
_cell.length_b   1.000
_cell.length_c   1.000
_cell.angle_alpha   90.00
_cell.angle_beta   90.00
_cell.angle_gamma   90.00
#
_symmetry.space_group_name_H-M   'P 1'
#
loop_
_entity.id
_entity.type
_entity.pdbx_description
1 polymer ?
#
loop_
_entity_poly.entity_id
_entity_poly.type
_entity_poly.pdbx_seq_one_letter_code
_entity_poly.pdbx_strand_id
1 'polypeptide(L)'
;GSQVDRDAVRVRAVGTTGSARRLVGAMLGAAVVKNEITAHAVGTTYLHPDVRTILEIGGQDSKIICVENGIAVDYAMNTLCAAGTGAFLSSQAARLGVEVEEFGDIALTSTKPANIAARCTVFAESDLVHKIQVGYAREDIIAGLCNAVASNYLNNVGKGKKIAAPVVFQGGV
;
A
#
# COMPACT_ATOMS: atom_id res chain seq x y z
N GLY A 1 19.88 -13.43 -3.51
CA GLY A 1 20.14 -12.38 -2.56
C GLY A 1 21.59 -12.41 -2.15
N SER A 2 22.33 -11.31 -2.26
CA SER A 2 23.71 -11.19 -1.78
C SER A 2 23.72 -11.36 -0.25
N GLN A 3 24.36 -12.40 0.25
CA GLN A 3 24.65 -12.52 1.68
C GLN A 3 25.57 -11.38 2.07
N VAL A 4 25.09 -10.50 2.95
CA VAL A 4 25.94 -9.49 3.58
C VAL A 4 26.87 -10.20 4.55
N ASP A 5 28.18 -10.01 4.39
CA ASP A 5 29.17 -10.47 5.34
C ASP A 5 28.90 -9.80 6.70
N ARG A 6 28.51 -10.60 7.69
CA ARG A 6 28.12 -10.09 9.01
C ARG A 6 29.28 -9.42 9.74
N ASP A 7 30.52 -9.80 9.46
CA ASP A 7 31.72 -9.23 10.06
C ASP A 7 32.07 -7.86 9.45
N ALA A 8 31.56 -7.56 8.26
CA ALA A 8 31.70 -6.27 7.58
C ALA A 8 30.66 -5.21 8.00
N VAL A 9 29.65 -5.59 8.80
CA VAL A 9 28.56 -4.69 9.20
C VAL A 9 28.60 -4.40 10.69
N ARG A 10 28.73 -3.11 11.04
CA ARG A 10 28.62 -2.64 12.43
C ARG A 10 27.32 -1.88 12.63
N VAL A 11 26.37 -2.46 13.38
CA VAL A 11 25.14 -1.76 13.79
C VAL A 11 25.51 -0.66 14.77
N ARG A 12 25.21 0.60 14.42
CA ARG A 12 25.50 1.79 15.24
C ARG A 12 24.34 2.17 16.14
N ALA A 13 23.11 1.99 15.65
CA ALA A 13 21.88 2.26 16.38
C ALA A 13 20.73 1.48 15.77
N VAL A 14 19.68 1.28 16.55
CA VAL A 14 18.41 0.65 16.11
C VAL A 14 17.28 1.64 16.33
N GLY A 15 16.46 1.82 15.31
CA GLY A 15 15.18 2.52 15.39
C GLY A 15 14.04 1.57 15.03
N THR A 16 12.89 1.71 15.67
CA THR A 16 11.71 0.89 15.40
C THR A 16 10.48 1.74 15.11
N THR A 17 9.64 1.25 14.18
CA THR A 17 8.37 1.86 13.79
C THR A 17 7.34 0.76 13.47
N GLY A 18 6.13 1.14 13.06
CA GLY A 18 5.04 0.22 12.75
C GLY A 18 4.28 -0.24 13.99
N SER A 19 3.36 -1.20 13.80
CA SER A 19 2.46 -1.66 14.87
C SER A 19 3.20 -2.31 16.03
N ALA A 20 4.23 -3.11 15.76
CA ALA A 20 5.03 -3.81 16.76
C ALA A 20 6.21 -2.99 17.32
N ARG A 21 6.33 -1.71 16.98
CA ARG A 21 7.51 -0.87 17.30
C ARG A 21 7.97 -0.89 18.76
N ARG A 22 7.02 -0.94 19.69
CA ARG A 22 7.36 -0.96 21.13
C ARG A 22 7.93 -2.30 21.56
N LEU A 23 7.31 -3.40 21.12
CA LEU A 23 7.79 -4.76 21.43
C LEU A 23 9.17 -5.00 20.82
N VAL A 24 9.31 -4.77 19.52
CA VAL A 24 10.60 -4.94 18.81
C VAL A 24 11.65 -3.97 19.35
N GLY A 25 11.25 -2.74 19.67
CA GLY A 25 12.15 -1.76 20.28
C GLY A 25 12.70 -2.22 21.64
N ALA A 26 11.86 -2.80 22.49
CA ALA A 26 12.28 -3.36 23.76
C ALA A 26 13.21 -4.57 23.58
N MET A 27 12.88 -5.48 22.64
CA MET A 27 13.70 -6.67 22.34
C MET A 27 15.10 -6.33 21.80
N LEU A 28 15.21 -5.29 20.98
CA LEU A 28 16.46 -4.90 20.30
C LEU A 28 17.21 -3.75 20.99
N GLY A 29 16.70 -3.21 22.09
CA GLY A 29 17.30 -2.04 22.74
C GLY A 29 17.29 -0.82 21.83
N ALA A 30 16.18 -0.52 21.16
CA ALA A 30 16.11 0.55 20.20
C ALA A 30 16.33 1.93 20.84
N ALA A 31 17.22 2.71 20.24
CA ALA A 31 17.49 4.10 20.66
C ALA A 31 16.34 5.04 20.32
N VAL A 32 15.55 4.69 19.31
CA VAL A 32 14.42 5.50 18.81
C VAL A 32 13.21 4.61 18.53
N VAL A 33 12.04 4.98 19.07
CA VAL A 33 10.75 4.35 18.78
C VAL A 33 9.80 5.43 18.29
N LYS A 34 9.42 5.37 17.01
CA LYS A 34 8.51 6.36 16.38
C LYS A 34 7.27 5.68 15.83
N ASN A 35 6.16 6.42 15.79
CA ASN A 35 5.00 5.91 15.10
C ASN A 35 5.20 5.94 13.56
N GLU A 36 4.43 5.15 12.85
CA GLU A 36 4.59 4.98 11.41
C GLU A 36 4.24 6.23 10.60
N ILE A 37 3.26 7.04 11.03
CA ILE A 37 2.90 8.28 10.34
C ILE A 37 4.08 9.25 10.34
N THR A 38 4.71 9.43 11.50
CA THR A 38 5.93 10.25 11.62
C THR A 38 7.07 9.68 10.79
N ALA A 39 7.28 8.35 10.82
CA ALA A 39 8.35 7.72 10.06
C ALA A 39 8.16 7.88 8.55
N HIS A 40 6.93 7.68 8.05
CA HIS A 40 6.59 7.93 6.64
C HIS A 40 6.82 9.40 6.26
N ALA A 41 6.30 10.35 7.04
CA ALA A 41 6.46 11.78 6.75
C ALA A 41 7.94 12.18 6.69
N VAL A 42 8.73 11.81 7.70
CA VAL A 42 10.17 12.15 7.76
C VAL A 42 10.94 11.49 6.63
N GLY A 43 10.73 10.19 6.40
CA GLY A 43 11.44 9.46 5.34
C GLY A 43 11.11 9.98 3.96
N THR A 44 9.84 10.26 3.68
CA THR A 44 9.42 10.80 2.39
C THR A 44 9.92 12.22 2.18
N THR A 45 9.83 13.09 3.19
CA THR A 45 10.33 14.47 3.10
C THR A 45 11.85 14.53 2.92
N TYR A 46 12.57 13.57 3.46
CA TYR A 46 14.02 13.49 3.24
C TYR A 46 14.38 13.26 1.77
N LEU A 47 13.60 12.47 1.05
CA LEU A 47 13.81 12.17 -0.39
C LEU A 47 13.09 13.18 -1.30
N HIS A 48 11.95 13.72 -0.85
CA HIS A 48 11.07 14.64 -1.57
C HIS A 48 10.72 15.81 -0.67
N PRO A 49 11.60 16.83 -0.54
CA PRO A 49 11.44 17.92 0.45
C PRO A 49 10.18 18.78 0.27
N ASP A 50 9.63 18.83 -0.93
CA ASP A 50 8.46 19.60 -1.33
C ASP A 50 7.14 18.82 -1.28
N VAL A 51 7.16 17.53 -0.86
CA VAL A 51 5.95 16.69 -0.79
C VAL A 51 4.87 17.34 0.06
N ARG A 52 3.63 17.29 -0.45
CA ARG A 52 2.44 17.81 0.23
C ARG A 52 1.45 16.70 0.60
N THR A 53 1.45 15.60 -0.12
CA THR A 53 0.60 14.44 0.17
C THR A 53 1.36 13.15 -0.06
N ILE A 54 1.27 12.24 0.90
CA ILE A 54 1.80 10.89 0.80
C ILE A 54 0.60 9.94 0.71
N LEU A 55 0.54 9.16 -0.36
CA LEU A 55 -0.40 8.06 -0.53
C LEU A 55 0.36 6.75 -0.26
N GLU A 56 -0.01 6.05 0.79
CA GLU A 56 0.65 4.81 1.17
C GLU A 56 -0.35 3.65 1.13
N ILE A 57 -0.02 2.61 0.34
CA ILE A 57 -0.75 1.35 0.33
C ILE A 57 0.20 0.23 0.72
N GLY A 58 0.04 -0.24 1.94
CA GLY A 58 0.82 -1.35 2.49
C GLY A 58 0.17 -2.70 2.25
N GLY A 59 0.80 -3.75 2.78
CA GLY A 59 0.28 -5.12 2.69
C GLY A 59 -1.00 -5.34 3.51
N GLN A 60 -1.14 -4.71 4.67
CA GLN A 60 -2.25 -4.93 5.60
C GLN A 60 -3.09 -3.69 5.89
N ASP A 61 -2.54 -2.52 5.69
CA ASP A 61 -3.20 -1.24 5.90
C ASP A 61 -2.87 -0.26 4.77
N SER A 62 -3.53 0.88 4.79
CA SER A 62 -3.26 1.97 3.86
C SER A 62 -3.48 3.32 4.54
N LYS A 63 -2.73 4.33 4.12
CA LYS A 63 -2.71 5.64 4.78
C LYS A 63 -2.61 6.76 3.75
N ILE A 64 -3.23 7.89 4.08
CA ILE A 64 -2.97 9.18 3.44
C ILE A 64 -2.39 10.11 4.51
N ILE A 65 -1.32 10.81 4.18
CA ILE A 65 -0.66 11.74 5.09
C ILE A 65 -0.51 13.08 4.39
N CYS A 66 -1.08 14.12 4.98
CA CYS A 66 -0.92 15.49 4.51
C CYS A 66 0.31 16.10 5.21
N VAL A 67 1.19 16.71 4.42
CA VAL A 67 2.47 17.23 4.89
C VAL A 67 2.52 18.74 4.64
N GLU A 68 2.93 19.50 5.65
CA GLU A 68 3.23 20.92 5.55
C GLU A 68 4.58 21.21 6.20
N ASN A 69 5.47 21.86 5.47
CA ASN A 69 6.83 22.19 5.95
C ASN A 69 7.59 20.97 6.53
N GLY A 70 7.44 19.81 5.87
CA GLY A 70 8.09 18.57 6.29
C GLY A 70 7.46 17.85 7.50
N ILE A 71 6.31 18.34 7.97
CA ILE A 71 5.62 17.79 9.14
C ILE A 71 4.25 17.24 8.73
N ALA A 72 3.90 16.05 9.22
CA ALA A 72 2.55 15.50 9.06
C ALA A 72 1.55 16.35 9.88
N VAL A 73 0.63 17.03 9.19
CA VAL A 73 -0.39 17.90 9.80
C VAL A 73 -1.75 17.23 9.89
N ASP A 74 -2.02 16.28 9.00
CA ASP A 74 -3.26 15.50 8.99
C ASP A 74 -3.00 14.12 8.38
N TYR A 75 -3.79 13.12 8.78
CA TYR A 75 -3.73 11.79 8.19
C TYR A 75 -5.07 11.06 8.32
N ALA A 76 -5.25 10.05 7.48
CA ALA A 76 -6.24 9.01 7.67
C ALA A 76 -5.63 7.66 7.36
N MET A 77 -6.19 6.60 7.93
CA MET A 77 -5.73 5.24 7.68
C MET A 77 -6.89 4.26 7.68
N ASN A 78 -6.76 3.23 6.87
CA ASN A 78 -7.65 2.08 6.84
C ASN A 78 -6.97 0.90 7.53
N THR A 79 -7.51 0.49 8.67
CA THR A 79 -7.01 -0.64 9.46
C THR A 79 -7.99 -1.81 9.53
N LEU A 80 -9.19 -1.64 8.95
CA LEU A 80 -10.29 -2.59 9.13
C LEU A 80 -10.67 -3.36 7.86
N CYS A 81 -10.31 -2.85 6.68
CA CYS A 81 -10.76 -3.44 5.42
C CYS A 81 -9.59 -3.76 4.50
N ALA A 82 -9.38 -5.02 4.20
CA ALA A 82 -8.34 -5.47 3.28
C ALA A 82 -8.54 -5.01 1.82
N ALA A 83 -9.76 -4.59 1.44
CA ALA A 83 -10.11 -4.24 0.06
C ALA A 83 -9.27 -3.09 -0.57
N GLY A 84 -8.65 -2.26 0.27
CA GLY A 84 -7.74 -1.18 -0.17
C GLY A 84 -6.28 -1.45 0.14
N THR A 85 -5.83 -2.71 0.21
CA THR A 85 -4.49 -3.09 0.64
C THR A 85 -3.88 -4.16 -0.27
N GLY A 86 -2.57 -4.36 -0.16
CA GLY A 86 -1.84 -5.38 -0.91
C GLY A 86 -2.29 -6.81 -0.61
N ALA A 87 -2.74 -7.10 0.62
CA ALA A 87 -3.25 -8.43 0.97
C ALA A 87 -4.46 -8.85 0.10
N PHE A 88 -5.31 -7.90 -0.28
CA PHE A 88 -6.38 -8.18 -1.22
C PHE A 88 -5.82 -8.58 -2.60
N LEU A 89 -4.88 -7.81 -3.15
CA LEU A 89 -4.27 -8.11 -4.45
C LEU A 89 -3.55 -9.47 -4.44
N SER A 90 -2.77 -9.77 -3.39
CA SER A 90 -2.10 -11.06 -3.25
C SER A 90 -3.08 -12.23 -3.20
N SER A 91 -4.21 -12.05 -2.50
CA SER A 91 -5.28 -13.06 -2.46
C SER A 91 -5.90 -13.29 -3.85
N GLN A 92 -6.14 -12.22 -4.62
CA GLN A 92 -6.70 -12.35 -5.96
C GLN A 92 -5.68 -12.90 -6.97
N ALA A 93 -4.40 -12.54 -6.85
CA ALA A 93 -3.32 -13.09 -7.67
C ALA A 93 -3.24 -14.61 -7.50
N ALA A 94 -3.24 -15.11 -6.27
CA ALA A 94 -3.26 -16.54 -5.97
C ALA A 94 -4.48 -17.26 -6.60
N ARG A 95 -5.67 -16.65 -6.58
CA ARG A 95 -6.88 -17.20 -7.21
C ARG A 95 -6.80 -17.26 -8.73
N LEU A 96 -6.13 -16.29 -9.35
CA LEU A 96 -5.93 -16.21 -10.80
C LEU A 96 -4.74 -17.05 -11.27
N GLY A 97 -3.97 -17.66 -10.36
CA GLY A 97 -2.77 -18.41 -10.66
C GLY A 97 -1.66 -17.53 -11.27
N VAL A 98 -1.51 -16.31 -10.75
CA VAL A 98 -0.54 -15.30 -11.19
C VAL A 98 0.32 -14.90 -10.01
N GLU A 99 1.61 -14.69 -10.22
CA GLU A 99 2.48 -14.10 -9.20
C GLU A 99 2.10 -12.63 -9.00
N VAL A 100 2.08 -12.18 -7.74
CA VAL A 100 1.65 -10.81 -7.42
C VAL A 100 2.59 -9.75 -8.00
N GLU A 101 3.85 -10.09 -8.19
CA GLU A 101 4.88 -9.26 -8.81
C GLU A 101 4.60 -8.96 -10.29
N GLU A 102 3.91 -9.87 -10.99
CA GLU A 102 3.53 -9.72 -12.40
C GLU A 102 2.21 -8.97 -12.58
N PHE A 103 1.48 -8.73 -11.47
CA PHE A 103 0.11 -8.22 -11.51
C PHE A 103 0.01 -6.86 -12.21
N GLY A 104 0.95 -5.96 -11.90
CA GLY A 104 1.01 -4.63 -12.50
C GLY A 104 1.28 -4.68 -14.00
N ASP A 105 2.25 -5.48 -14.43
CA ASP A 105 2.62 -5.59 -15.84
C ASP A 105 1.47 -6.17 -16.66
N ILE A 106 0.78 -7.19 -16.14
CA ILE A 106 -0.40 -7.77 -16.80
C ILE A 106 -1.53 -6.72 -16.86
N ALA A 107 -1.79 -5.98 -15.79
CA ALA A 107 -2.81 -4.93 -15.78
C ALA A 107 -2.58 -3.87 -16.87
N LEU A 108 -1.32 -3.51 -17.12
CA LEU A 108 -0.95 -2.52 -18.13
C LEU A 108 -1.19 -2.98 -19.58
N THR A 109 -1.36 -4.28 -19.82
CA THR A 109 -1.72 -4.81 -21.15
C THR A 109 -3.22 -4.73 -21.43
N SER A 110 -4.04 -4.43 -20.44
CA SER A 110 -5.49 -4.32 -20.59
C SER A 110 -5.89 -3.12 -21.44
N THR A 111 -6.81 -3.36 -22.37
CA THR A 111 -7.44 -2.29 -23.17
C THR A 111 -8.85 -1.94 -22.70
N LYS A 112 -9.47 -2.81 -21.89
CA LYS A 112 -10.83 -2.65 -21.42
C LYS A 112 -11.00 -3.21 -20.00
N PRO A 113 -10.49 -2.52 -18.96
CA PRO A 113 -10.58 -2.98 -17.59
C PRO A 113 -12.00 -3.38 -17.18
N ALA A 114 -12.15 -4.55 -16.54
CA ALA A 114 -13.43 -5.02 -16.06
C ALA A 114 -13.94 -4.13 -14.92
N ASN A 115 -15.25 -3.87 -14.91
CA ASN A 115 -15.87 -3.19 -13.76
C ASN A 115 -16.02 -4.20 -12.61
N ILE A 116 -15.27 -3.97 -11.52
CA ILE A 116 -15.26 -4.79 -10.31
C ILE A 116 -15.66 -3.91 -9.13
N ALA A 117 -16.52 -4.45 -8.24
CA ALA A 117 -16.97 -3.71 -7.07
C ALA A 117 -15.82 -3.33 -6.13
N ALA A 118 -15.68 -2.03 -5.85
CA ALA A 118 -14.61 -1.48 -5.03
C ALA A 118 -14.94 -1.38 -3.53
N ARG A 119 -16.14 -1.84 -3.08
CA ARG A 119 -16.61 -1.57 -1.72
C ARG A 119 -16.20 -2.59 -0.68
N CYS A 120 -16.12 -3.87 -1.07
CA CYS A 120 -15.87 -4.96 -0.14
C CYS A 120 -15.20 -6.12 -0.88
N THR A 121 -14.24 -6.79 -0.23
CA THR A 121 -13.52 -7.94 -0.78
C THR A 121 -14.47 -9.07 -1.22
N VAL A 122 -15.53 -9.33 -0.45
CA VAL A 122 -16.52 -10.38 -0.77
C VAL A 122 -17.24 -10.08 -2.10
N PHE A 123 -17.67 -8.84 -2.31
CA PHE A 123 -18.31 -8.46 -3.57
C PHE A 123 -17.30 -8.45 -4.73
N ALA A 124 -16.09 -7.96 -4.50
CA ALA A 124 -15.04 -8.00 -5.51
C ALA A 124 -14.69 -9.44 -5.93
N GLU A 125 -14.67 -10.39 -4.99
CA GLU A 125 -14.46 -11.81 -5.28
C GLU A 125 -15.63 -12.42 -6.07
N SER A 126 -16.86 -12.07 -5.73
CA SER A 126 -18.04 -12.52 -6.47
C SER A 126 -18.03 -11.97 -7.90
N ASP A 127 -17.68 -10.71 -8.07
CA ASP A 127 -17.57 -10.07 -9.39
C ASP A 127 -16.43 -10.72 -10.20
N LEU A 128 -15.29 -10.99 -9.59
CA LEU A 128 -14.17 -11.69 -10.23
C LEU A 128 -14.61 -13.03 -10.79
N VAL A 129 -15.25 -13.87 -9.97
CA VAL A 129 -15.74 -15.20 -10.40
C VAL A 129 -16.72 -15.04 -11.57
N HIS A 130 -17.67 -14.11 -11.47
CA HIS A 130 -18.61 -13.84 -12.55
C HIS A 130 -17.89 -13.40 -13.83
N LYS A 131 -16.90 -12.49 -13.75
CA LYS A 131 -16.16 -12.04 -14.95
C LYS A 131 -15.39 -13.17 -15.62
N ILE A 132 -14.79 -14.08 -14.84
CA ILE A 132 -14.15 -15.29 -15.39
C ILE A 132 -15.18 -16.15 -16.13
N GLN A 133 -16.34 -16.40 -15.52
CA GLN A 133 -17.38 -17.24 -16.10
C GLN A 133 -17.96 -16.70 -17.42
N VAL A 134 -18.08 -15.38 -17.55
CA VAL A 134 -18.56 -14.73 -18.78
C VAL A 134 -17.46 -14.45 -19.81
N GLY A 135 -16.22 -14.93 -19.56
CA GLY A 135 -15.14 -14.93 -20.54
C GLY A 135 -14.39 -13.61 -20.70
N TYR A 136 -14.32 -12.78 -19.66
CA TYR A 136 -13.43 -11.63 -19.69
C TYR A 136 -11.96 -12.07 -19.79
N ALA A 137 -11.15 -11.32 -20.52
CA ALA A 137 -9.72 -11.54 -20.59
C ALA A 137 -9.08 -11.32 -19.20
N ARG A 138 -8.03 -12.10 -18.90
CA ARG A 138 -7.38 -12.08 -17.58
C ARG A 138 -6.79 -10.72 -17.26
N GLU A 139 -6.16 -10.08 -18.23
CA GLU A 139 -5.60 -8.72 -18.12
C GLU A 139 -6.67 -7.67 -17.78
N ASP A 140 -7.87 -7.80 -18.36
CA ASP A 140 -8.99 -6.89 -18.10
C ASP A 140 -9.53 -7.06 -16.67
N ILE A 141 -9.56 -8.30 -16.17
CA ILE A 141 -9.95 -8.60 -14.79
C ILE A 141 -8.91 -8.01 -13.82
N ILE A 142 -7.63 -8.23 -14.08
CA ILE A 142 -6.53 -7.75 -13.22
C ILE A 142 -6.51 -6.22 -13.17
N ALA A 143 -6.63 -5.55 -14.31
CA ALA A 143 -6.75 -4.10 -14.38
C ALA A 143 -7.99 -3.59 -13.62
N GLY A 144 -9.10 -4.30 -13.70
CA GLY A 144 -10.32 -4.02 -12.94
C GLY A 144 -10.11 -4.12 -11.43
N LEU A 145 -9.35 -5.12 -10.96
CA LEU A 145 -8.99 -5.27 -9.54
C LEU A 145 -8.09 -4.13 -9.06
N CYS A 146 -7.08 -3.72 -9.83
CA CYS A 146 -6.24 -2.57 -9.52
C CYS A 146 -7.08 -1.28 -9.39
N ASN A 147 -7.99 -1.04 -10.34
CA ASN A 147 -8.91 0.09 -10.29
C ASN A 147 -9.84 0.04 -9.07
N ALA A 148 -10.29 -1.16 -8.67
CA ALA A 148 -11.12 -1.35 -7.49
C ALA A 148 -10.35 -0.98 -6.21
N VAL A 149 -9.08 -1.40 -6.08
CA VAL A 149 -8.21 -1.04 -4.94
C VAL A 149 -8.01 0.48 -4.87
N ALA A 150 -7.64 1.12 -5.98
CA ALA A 150 -7.44 2.57 -6.04
C ALA A 150 -8.73 3.34 -5.67
N SER A 151 -9.87 2.91 -6.21
CA SER A 151 -11.17 3.52 -5.92
C SER A 151 -11.58 3.31 -4.46
N ASN A 152 -11.36 2.12 -3.90
CA ASN A 152 -11.62 1.83 -2.49
C ASN A 152 -10.75 2.72 -1.59
N TYR A 153 -9.46 2.81 -1.88
CA TYR A 153 -8.53 3.66 -1.15
C TYR A 153 -8.98 5.12 -1.15
N LEU A 154 -9.23 5.70 -2.31
CA LEU A 154 -9.64 7.11 -2.41
C LEU A 154 -10.98 7.39 -1.73
N ASN A 155 -11.94 6.47 -1.82
CA ASN A 155 -13.27 6.64 -1.23
C ASN A 155 -13.30 6.44 0.29
N ASN A 156 -12.41 5.64 0.85
CA ASN A 156 -12.38 5.34 2.28
C ASN A 156 -11.31 6.14 3.01
N VAL A 157 -10.06 6.07 2.55
CA VAL A 157 -8.92 6.73 3.20
C VAL A 157 -8.77 8.18 2.75
N GLY A 158 -8.97 8.43 1.45
CA GLY A 158 -8.89 9.77 0.86
C GLY A 158 -10.10 10.65 1.15
N LYS A 159 -11.21 10.07 1.63
CA LYS A 159 -12.46 10.81 1.84
C LYS A 159 -12.29 11.99 2.80
N GLY A 160 -12.62 13.18 2.32
CA GLY A 160 -12.52 14.42 3.10
C GLY A 160 -11.09 14.96 3.26
N LYS A 161 -10.09 14.32 2.63
CA LYS A 161 -8.72 14.81 2.63
C LYS A 161 -8.44 15.66 1.41
N LYS A 162 -7.70 16.75 1.61
CA LYS A 162 -7.25 17.61 0.52
C LYS A 162 -5.94 17.06 -0.05
N ILE A 163 -6.01 16.40 -1.19
CA ILE A 163 -4.83 15.93 -1.91
C ILE A 163 -4.19 17.13 -2.61
N ALA A 164 -3.01 17.53 -2.15
CA ALA A 164 -2.24 18.64 -2.70
C ALA A 164 -0.93 18.13 -3.32
N ALA A 165 -0.62 18.61 -4.52
CA ALA A 165 0.65 18.31 -5.17
C ALA A 165 1.82 19.12 -4.54
N PRO A 166 3.06 18.60 -4.56
CA PRO A 166 3.48 17.29 -5.08
C PRO A 166 2.96 16.10 -4.24
N VAL A 167 2.61 15.02 -4.94
CA VAL A 167 2.11 13.77 -4.33
C VAL A 167 3.17 12.70 -4.49
N VAL A 168 3.46 11.98 -3.40
CA VAL A 168 4.32 10.79 -3.42
C VAL A 168 3.46 9.56 -3.14
N PHE A 169 3.55 8.55 -4.01
CA PHE A 169 2.98 7.23 -3.79
C PHE A 169 4.06 6.28 -3.28
N GLN A 170 3.74 5.51 -2.25
CA GLN A 170 4.66 4.55 -1.65
C GLN A 170 3.92 3.38 -1.00
N GLY A 171 4.66 2.36 -0.60
CA GLY A 171 4.15 1.15 0.04
C GLY A 171 4.65 -0.11 -0.65
N GLY A 172 4.06 -1.26 -0.32
CA GLY A 172 4.40 -2.55 -0.90
C GLY A 172 3.54 -2.95 -2.11
N VAL A 173 2.70 -2.04 -2.60
CA VAL A 173 1.75 -2.28 -3.71
C VAL A 173 2.18 -1.48 -4.93
#